data_b09c62ffb87547e1258449c8f1b6f27d
#
_entry.id   b09c62ffb87547e1258449c8f1b6f27d
#
_cell.length_a   1.000
_cell.length_b   1.000
_cell.length_c   1.000
_cell.angle_alpha   90.00
_cell.angle_beta   90.00
_cell.angle_gamma   90.00
#
_symmetry.space_group_name_H-M   'P 1'
#
loop_
_entity.id
_entity.type
_entity.pdbx_description
1 polymer ?
#
loop_
_entity_poly.entity_id
_entity_poly.type
_entity_poly.pdbx_seq_one_letter_code
_entity_poly.pdbx_strand_id
1 'polypeptide(L)' 'MFGVTQKEVKRLRQQYPKGTRLKLISMEDPQGVPEGTVGEVELIDDIGQIHMKWENGSGLALIPEVDKFIRI' A
#
# COMPACT_ATOMS: atom_id res chain seq x y z
N MET A 1 8.45 -2.56 18.30
CA MET A 1 7.21 -1.84 18.18
C MET A 1 6.93 -1.48 16.75
N PHE A 2 5.74 -1.76 16.35
CA PHE A 2 5.42 -1.50 15.01
C PHE A 2 4.73 -0.19 14.95
N GLY A 3 5.17 0.80 15.00
CA GLY A 3 4.45 2.02 14.84
C GLY A 3 5.20 2.88 13.89
N VAL A 4 4.50 3.46 12.98
CA VAL A 4 5.04 4.56 12.24
C VAL A 4 4.76 5.81 13.03
N THR A 5 5.65 6.77 12.97
CA THR A 5 5.42 8.07 13.58
C THR A 5 4.48 8.87 12.69
N GLN A 6 3.85 9.89 13.24
CA GLN A 6 3.00 10.77 12.44
C GLN A 6 3.79 11.45 11.33
N LYS A 7 5.05 11.66 11.54
CA LYS A 7 5.93 12.23 10.52
C LYS A 7 6.07 11.29 9.33
N GLU A 8 6.22 9.99 9.60
CA GLU A 8 6.31 8.98 8.55
C GLU A 8 4.99 8.85 7.78
N VAL A 9 3.87 8.87 8.50
CA VAL A 9 2.55 8.83 7.86
C VAL A 9 2.38 10.01 6.93
N LYS A 10 2.76 11.20 7.38
CA LYS A 10 2.68 12.41 6.56
C LYS A 10 3.54 12.28 5.31
N ARG A 11 4.75 11.73 5.44
CA ARG A 11 5.64 11.49 4.30
C ARG A 11 5.02 10.53 3.30
N LEU A 12 4.43 9.43 3.80
CA LEU A 12 3.77 8.46 2.95
C LEU A 12 2.60 9.09 2.19
N ARG A 13 1.82 9.93 2.86
CA ARG A 13 0.70 10.62 2.22
C ARG A 13 1.15 11.58 1.12
N GLN A 14 2.31 12.17 1.29
CA GLN A 14 2.89 13.04 0.26
C GLN A 14 3.47 12.25 -0.89
N GLN A 15 4.06 11.10 -0.59
CA GLN A 15 4.69 10.25 -1.58
C GLN A 15 3.67 9.46 -2.40
N TYR A 16 2.60 9.02 -1.75
CA TYR A 16 1.57 8.20 -2.38
C TYR A 16 0.19 8.82 -2.18
N PRO A 17 -0.10 9.96 -2.84
CA PRO A 17 -1.43 10.56 -2.73
C PRO A 17 -2.48 9.68 -3.40
N LYS A 18 -3.74 9.94 -3.07
CA LYS A 18 -4.87 9.23 -3.67
C LYS A 18 -4.75 9.23 -5.19
N GLY A 19 -4.98 8.08 -5.79
CA GLY A 19 -4.88 7.91 -7.23
C GLY A 19 -3.52 7.46 -7.72
N THR A 20 -2.51 7.44 -6.85
CA THR A 20 -1.19 6.91 -7.22
C THR A 20 -1.33 5.44 -7.59
N ARG A 21 -0.74 5.05 -8.70
CA ARG A 21 -0.80 3.65 -9.15
C ARG A 21 0.44 2.91 -8.70
N LEU A 22 0.20 1.75 -8.09
CA LEU A 22 1.25 0.89 -7.58
C LEU A 22 1.07 -0.52 -8.13
N LYS A 23 2.20 -1.18 -8.37
CA LYS A 23 2.22 -2.56 -8.81
C LYS A 23 2.82 -3.41 -7.69
N LEU A 24 2.13 -4.46 -7.32
CA LEU A 24 2.60 -5.36 -6.26
C LEU A 24 3.75 -6.22 -6.75
N ILE A 25 4.84 -6.23 -6.01
CA ILE A 25 5.98 -7.10 -6.28
C ILE A 25 5.87 -8.36 -5.43
N SER A 26 5.66 -8.21 -4.12
CA SER A 26 5.41 -9.38 -3.27
C SER A 26 4.66 -8.98 -2.01
N MET A 27 3.87 -9.92 -1.51
CA MET A 27 3.08 -9.75 -0.30
C MET A 27 3.17 -11.06 0.49
N GLU A 28 3.38 -10.95 1.80
CA GLU A 28 3.54 -12.15 2.62
C GLU A 28 2.25 -12.90 2.92
N ASP A 29 1.11 -12.28 2.72
CA ASP A 29 -0.17 -12.89 2.98
C ASP A 29 -0.47 -13.94 1.89
N PRO A 30 -0.62 -15.23 2.24
CA PRO A 30 -0.92 -16.25 1.24
C PRO A 30 -2.28 -16.07 0.56
N GLN A 31 -3.17 -15.29 1.15
CA GLN A 31 -4.45 -14.95 0.54
C GLN A 31 -4.44 -13.52 0.00
N GLY A 32 -3.26 -12.98 -0.17
CA GLY A 32 -3.09 -11.63 -0.64
C GLY A 32 -3.31 -11.48 -2.13
N VAL A 33 -3.02 -10.29 -2.59
CA VAL A 33 -3.13 -9.94 -4.00
C VAL A 33 -2.01 -10.63 -4.79
N PRO A 34 -2.28 -11.20 -5.96
CA PRO A 34 -1.23 -11.81 -6.77
C PRO A 34 -0.14 -10.82 -7.16
N GLU A 35 1.08 -11.31 -7.26
CA GLU A 35 2.21 -10.52 -7.73
C GLU A 35 1.90 -9.95 -9.10
N GLY A 36 2.31 -8.73 -9.34
CA GLY A 36 2.07 -8.05 -10.61
C GLY A 36 0.74 -7.32 -10.72
N THR A 37 -0.15 -7.50 -9.74
CA THR A 37 -1.43 -6.79 -9.76
C THR A 37 -1.20 -5.30 -9.55
N VAL A 38 -1.92 -4.49 -10.30
CA VAL A 38 -1.87 -3.03 -10.20
C VAL A 38 -3.08 -2.55 -9.41
N GLY A 39 -2.89 -1.48 -8.66
CA GLY A 39 -3.97 -0.82 -7.93
C GLY A 39 -3.74 0.65 -7.78
N GLU A 40 -4.72 1.33 -7.26
CA GLU A 40 -4.65 2.76 -6.95
C GLU A 40 -4.72 2.97 -5.45
N VAL A 41 -3.96 3.93 -4.97
CA VAL A 41 -4.02 4.33 -3.56
C VAL A 41 -5.34 5.04 -3.30
N GLU A 42 -6.07 4.57 -2.28
CA GLU A 42 -7.27 5.26 -1.83
C GLU A 42 -6.96 6.24 -0.70
N LEU A 43 -6.24 5.77 0.30
CA LEU A 43 -5.81 6.60 1.43
C LEU A 43 -4.71 5.88 2.20
N ILE A 44 -4.04 6.61 3.05
CA ILE A 44 -3.08 6.05 3.99
C ILE A 44 -3.61 6.34 5.39
N ASP A 45 -3.77 5.29 6.20
CA ASP A 45 -4.34 5.46 7.52
C ASP A 45 -3.29 5.95 8.54
N ASP A 46 -3.74 6.15 9.78
CA ASP A 46 -2.90 6.74 10.82
C ASP A 46 -1.76 5.84 11.29
N ILE A 47 -1.80 4.56 10.93
CA ILE A 47 -0.73 3.63 11.26
C ILE A 47 0.15 3.31 10.06
N GLY A 48 -0.04 4.03 8.97
CA GLY A 48 0.84 3.94 7.80
C GLY A 48 0.50 2.82 6.82
N GLN A 49 -0.67 2.21 6.93
CA GLN A 49 -1.10 1.23 5.94
C GLN A 49 -1.68 1.94 4.72
N ILE A 50 -1.29 1.48 3.55
CA ILE A 50 -1.74 2.06 2.29
C ILE A 50 -2.96 1.29 1.81
N HIS A 51 -4.13 1.92 1.91
CA HIS A 51 -5.37 1.31 1.45
C HIS A 51 -5.46 1.42 -0.05
N MET A 52 -5.66 0.28 -0.70
CA MET A 52 -5.59 0.16 -2.14
C MET A 52 -6.92 -0.26 -2.73
N LYS A 53 -7.11 0.12 -3.97
CA LYS A 53 -8.18 -0.38 -4.80
C LYS A 53 -7.49 -1.17 -5.90
N TRP A 54 -7.41 -2.49 -5.73
CA TRP A 54 -6.70 -3.35 -6.67
C TRP A 54 -7.56 -3.70 -7.87
N GLU A 55 -6.93 -3.90 -9.01
CA GLU A 55 -7.65 -4.24 -10.24
C GLU A 55 -8.35 -5.58 -10.17
N ASN A 56 -7.90 -6.48 -9.30
CA ASN A 56 -8.56 -7.77 -9.10
C ASN A 56 -9.77 -7.69 -8.17
N GLY A 57 -10.16 -6.50 -7.74
CA GLY A 57 -11.32 -6.30 -6.87
C GLY A 57 -11.01 -6.36 -5.38
N SER A 58 -9.78 -6.69 -4.99
CA SER A 58 -9.38 -6.72 -3.60
C SER A 58 -9.22 -5.32 -3.04
N GLY A 59 -9.52 -5.16 -1.74
CA GLY A 59 -9.25 -3.92 -1.02
C GLY A 59 -8.14 -4.08 0.01
N LEU A 60 -7.31 -5.12 -0.11
CA LEU A 60 -6.28 -5.40 0.87
C LEU A 60 -5.25 -4.28 0.94
N ALA A 61 -4.95 -3.81 2.15
CA ALA A 61 -4.00 -2.72 2.34
C ALA A 61 -2.56 -3.22 2.24
N LEU A 62 -1.67 -2.34 1.79
CA LEU A 62 -0.23 -2.59 1.78
C LEU A 62 0.38 -2.13 3.10
N ILE A 63 1.33 -2.90 3.58
CA ILE A 63 2.13 -2.56 4.75
C ILE A 63 3.54 -2.26 4.23
N PRO A 64 3.96 -0.99 4.17
CA PRO A 64 5.21 -0.61 3.49
C PRO A 64 6.46 -1.33 3.97
N GLU A 65 6.49 -1.74 5.24
CA GLU A 65 7.67 -2.41 5.80
C GLU A 65 7.70 -3.90 5.48
N VAL A 66 6.58 -4.47 5.09
CA VAL A 66 6.43 -5.91 4.89
C VAL A 66 6.25 -6.24 3.42
N ASP A 67 5.41 -5.49 2.73
CA ASP A 67 5.07 -5.76 1.34
C ASP A 67 5.97 -4.96 0.41
N LYS A 68 6.25 -5.52 -0.76
CA LYS A 68 7.08 -4.85 -1.76
C LYS A 68 6.23 -4.46 -2.94
N PHE A 69 6.39 -3.23 -3.37
CA PHE A 69 5.64 -2.67 -4.47
C PHE A 69 6.44 -1.56 -5.15
N ILE A 70 6.04 -1.21 -6.35
CA ILE A 70 6.66 -0.12 -7.08
C ILE A 70 5.59 0.81 -7.63
N ARG A 71 5.97 2.05 -7.78
CA ARG A 71 5.11 3.06 -8.41
C ARG A 71 5.25 2.95 -9.93
N ILE A 72 4.13 3.01 -10.60
CA ILE A 72 4.12 2.93 -12.07
C ILE A 72 3.50 4.16 -12.71
#